data_857ef803bcbf4a64510c36aee4ea29be
#
_entry.id   857ef803bcbf4a64510c36aee4ea29be
#
_cell.length_a   1.000
_cell.length_b   1.000
_cell.length_c   1.000
_cell.angle_alpha   90.00
_cell.angle_beta   90.00
_cell.angle_gamma   90.00
#
_symmetry.space_group_name_H-M   'P 1'
#
loop_
_entity.id
_entity.type
_entity.pdbx_description
1 polymer ?
#
loop_
_entity_poly.entity_id
_entity_poly.type
_entity_poly.pdbx_seq_one_letter_code
_entity_poly.pdbx_strand_id
1 'polypeptide(L)'
;MVVALIYDRMRPGMILFSVVILFFCAGILTPKEVLEGFSNKGMITVALLFLVSEGIRKSGVLERLIFAMLPQKKSTVAGANVRVLPVIAFISAFLNNTPVVVIFAPIIKNWARRMKLPPAKFLIPLSYATILGGICTLIGTSTNLVVD
;
A
#
# COMPACT_ATOMS: atom_id res chain seq x y z
N MET A 1 17.45 13.91 11.98
CA MET A 1 16.64 13.10 11.09
C MET A 1 15.17 13.56 11.06
N VAL A 2 14.42 13.50 12.17
CA VAL A 2 12.99 13.88 12.22
C VAL A 2 12.73 15.30 11.73
N VAL A 3 13.52 16.29 12.15
CA VAL A 3 13.41 17.67 11.70
C VAL A 3 13.60 17.81 10.19
N ALA A 4 14.54 17.07 9.60
CA ALA A 4 14.78 17.09 8.15
C ALA A 4 13.63 16.46 7.36
N LEU A 5 12.94 15.47 7.93
CA LEU A 5 11.73 14.87 7.34
C LEU A 5 10.52 15.83 7.40
N ILE A 6 10.39 16.60 8.47
CA ILE A 6 9.30 17.57 8.63
C ILE A 6 9.47 18.76 7.64
N TYR A 7 10.70 19.09 7.29
CA TYR A 7 10.98 20.22 6.38
C TYR A 7 10.63 19.93 4.91
N ASP A 8 10.29 18.69 4.59
CA ASP A 8 9.77 18.14 3.29
C ASP A 8 10.46 18.67 2.01
N ARG A 9 11.72 19.11 2.15
CA ARG A 9 12.49 19.70 1.02
C ARG A 9 13.24 18.64 0.22
N MET A 10 13.42 17.43 0.77
CA MET A 10 14.15 16.31 0.13
C MET A 10 13.35 15.03 0.27
N ARG A 11 13.48 14.15 -0.72
CA ARG A 11 12.83 12.83 -0.67
C ARG A 11 13.26 12.06 0.58
N PRO A 12 12.33 11.46 1.34
CA PRO A 12 12.64 10.77 2.60
C PRO A 12 13.76 9.74 2.48
N GLY A 13 13.82 9.02 1.36
CA GLY A 13 14.88 8.04 1.09
C GLY A 13 16.28 8.66 1.01
N MET A 14 16.41 9.88 0.47
CA MET A 14 17.71 10.57 0.41
C MET A 14 18.16 11.01 1.81
N ILE A 15 17.23 11.44 2.65
CA ILE A 15 17.52 11.84 4.03
C ILE A 15 18.00 10.63 4.84
N LEU A 16 17.28 9.50 4.73
CA LEU A 16 17.67 8.25 5.41
C LEU A 16 19.03 7.75 4.95
N PHE A 17 19.29 7.76 3.64
CA PHE A 17 20.56 7.35 3.07
C PHE A 17 21.72 8.25 3.51
N SER A 18 21.51 9.58 3.57
CA SER A 18 22.51 10.52 4.07
C SER A 18 22.84 10.29 5.54
N VAL A 19 21.87 9.92 6.36
CA VAL A 19 22.09 9.58 7.78
C VAL A 19 22.93 8.31 7.92
N VAL A 20 22.67 7.28 7.10
CA VAL A 20 23.46 6.05 7.08
C VAL A 20 24.92 6.36 6.69
N ILE A 21 25.14 7.19 5.67
CA ILE A 21 26.49 7.61 5.25
C ILE A 21 27.19 8.38 6.37
N LEU A 22 26.49 9.28 7.05
CA LEU A 22 27.05 10.02 8.18
C LEU A 22 27.49 9.09 9.32
N PHE A 23 26.67 8.10 9.69
CA PHE A 23 27.03 7.13 10.71
C PHE A 23 28.18 6.22 10.30
N PHE A 24 28.24 5.87 9.02
CA PHE A 24 29.37 5.13 8.46
C PHE A 24 30.66 5.94 8.53
N CYS A 25 30.63 7.22 8.10
CA CYS A 25 31.81 8.11 8.15
C CYS A 25 32.24 8.44 9.58
N ALA A 26 31.30 8.48 10.53
CA ALA A 26 31.58 8.68 11.95
C ALA A 26 32.14 7.42 12.65
N GLY A 27 32.28 6.30 11.91
CA GLY A 27 32.78 5.03 12.45
C GLY A 27 31.84 4.33 13.44
N ILE A 28 30.55 4.75 13.48
CA ILE A 28 29.51 4.14 14.32
C ILE A 28 29.02 2.85 13.71
N LEU A 29 28.91 2.82 12.36
CA LEU A 29 28.47 1.65 11.60
C LEU A 29 29.67 1.03 10.86
N THR A 30 29.79 -0.27 10.94
CA THR A 30 30.75 -1.03 10.15
C THR A 30 30.19 -1.30 8.74
N PRO A 31 31.06 -1.51 7.73
CA PRO A 31 30.60 -1.89 6.37
C PRO A 31 29.69 -3.12 6.37
N LYS A 32 29.98 -4.07 7.26
CA LYS A 32 29.22 -5.31 7.41
C LYS A 32 27.79 -5.03 7.87
N GLU A 33 27.61 -4.22 8.92
CA GLU A 33 26.28 -3.85 9.44
C GLU A 33 25.44 -3.09 8.42
N VAL A 34 26.05 -2.20 7.64
CA VAL A 34 25.36 -1.52 6.56
C VAL A 34 24.86 -2.52 5.51
N LEU A 35 25.70 -3.46 5.09
CA LEU A 35 25.33 -4.49 4.11
C LEU A 35 24.30 -5.49 4.66
N GLU A 36 24.40 -5.88 5.92
CA GLU A 36 23.43 -6.75 6.58
C GLU A 36 22.02 -6.11 6.61
N GLY A 37 21.92 -4.80 6.79
CA GLY A 37 20.65 -4.08 6.68
C GLY A 37 19.99 -4.23 5.31
N PHE A 38 20.76 -4.20 4.23
CA PHE A 38 20.26 -4.43 2.87
C PHE A 38 19.98 -5.91 2.55
N SER A 39 20.67 -6.83 3.22
CA SER A 39 20.54 -8.28 3.03
C SER A 39 19.50 -8.92 3.96
N ASN A 40 18.76 -8.11 4.72
CA ASN A 40 17.72 -8.61 5.61
C ASN A 40 16.62 -9.32 4.80
N LYS A 41 16.26 -10.55 5.21
CA LYS A 41 15.23 -11.37 4.55
C LYS A 41 13.91 -10.63 4.41
N GLY A 42 13.48 -9.89 5.43
CA GLY A 42 12.25 -9.08 5.39
C GLY A 42 12.30 -8.01 4.31
N MET A 43 13.42 -7.28 4.20
CA MET A 43 13.60 -6.24 3.17
C MET A 43 13.57 -6.81 1.74
N ILE A 44 14.25 -7.94 1.52
CA ILE A 44 14.23 -8.63 0.22
C ILE A 44 12.81 -9.11 -0.11
N THR A 45 12.11 -9.71 0.85
CA THR A 45 10.73 -10.15 0.68
C THR A 45 9.80 -8.99 0.33
N VAL A 46 9.91 -7.85 1.02
CA VAL A 46 9.15 -6.63 0.71
C VAL A 46 9.44 -6.15 -0.71
N ALA A 47 10.70 -6.10 -1.12
CA ALA A 47 11.09 -5.68 -2.47
C ALA A 47 10.49 -6.61 -3.54
N LEU A 48 10.54 -7.93 -3.35
CA LEU A 48 9.93 -8.90 -4.25
C LEU A 48 8.40 -8.76 -4.30
N LEU A 49 7.75 -8.55 -3.17
CA LEU A 49 6.31 -8.33 -3.11
C LEU A 49 5.89 -7.05 -3.84
N PHE A 50 6.70 -5.97 -3.79
CA PHE A 50 6.44 -4.78 -4.59
C PHE A 50 6.53 -5.07 -6.09
N LEU A 51 7.51 -5.86 -6.53
CA LEU A 51 7.64 -6.26 -7.94
C LEU A 51 6.44 -7.09 -8.41
N VAL A 52 6.00 -8.08 -7.60
CA VAL A 52 4.82 -8.89 -7.90
C VAL A 52 3.56 -8.03 -7.94
N SER A 53 3.37 -7.14 -6.96
CA SER A 53 2.23 -6.22 -6.91
C SER A 53 2.17 -5.30 -8.12
N GLU A 54 3.32 -4.80 -8.58
CA GLU A 54 3.41 -3.97 -9.79
C GLU A 54 3.07 -4.78 -11.06
N GLY A 55 3.50 -6.04 -11.14
CA GLY A 55 3.11 -6.96 -12.21
C GLY A 55 1.59 -7.17 -12.26
N ILE A 56 0.97 -7.44 -11.12
CA ILE A 56 -0.49 -7.60 -11.00
C ILE A 56 -1.22 -6.31 -11.38
N ARG A 57 -0.71 -5.16 -10.95
CA ARG A 57 -1.25 -3.84 -11.31
C ARG A 57 -1.25 -3.62 -12.82
N LYS A 58 -0.13 -3.91 -13.48
CA LYS A 58 0.02 -3.74 -14.93
C LYS A 58 -0.84 -4.71 -15.76
N SER A 59 -1.17 -5.86 -15.22
CA SER A 59 -2.03 -6.85 -15.92
C SER A 59 -3.49 -6.39 -16.09
N GLY A 60 -3.95 -5.39 -15.31
CA GLY A 60 -5.32 -4.88 -15.33
C GLY A 60 -6.38 -5.87 -14.81
N VAL A 61 -5.96 -7.01 -14.28
CA VAL A 61 -6.88 -8.06 -13.74
C VAL A 61 -7.69 -7.51 -12.57
N LEU A 62 -7.03 -6.78 -11.66
CA LEU A 62 -7.70 -6.18 -10.49
C LEU A 62 -8.75 -5.16 -10.89
N GLU A 63 -8.47 -4.35 -11.91
CA GLU A 63 -9.43 -3.38 -12.43
C GLU A 63 -10.67 -4.06 -12.99
N ARG A 64 -10.50 -5.11 -13.80
CA ARG A 64 -11.61 -5.88 -14.37
C ARG A 64 -12.45 -6.54 -13.29
N LEU A 65 -11.81 -7.09 -12.26
CA LEU A 65 -12.47 -7.76 -11.15
C LEU A 65 -13.36 -6.78 -10.37
N ILE A 66 -12.86 -5.59 -10.04
CA ILE A 66 -13.63 -4.55 -9.37
C ILE A 66 -14.76 -4.02 -10.25
N PHE A 67 -14.51 -3.77 -11.55
CA PHE A 67 -15.58 -3.34 -12.44
C PHE A 67 -16.72 -4.35 -12.56
N ALA A 68 -16.41 -5.65 -12.54
CA ALA A 68 -17.42 -6.71 -12.54
C ALA A 68 -18.25 -6.74 -11.25
N MET A 69 -17.68 -6.31 -10.12
CA MET A 69 -18.33 -6.32 -8.80
C MET A 69 -19.10 -5.02 -8.49
N LEU A 70 -18.72 -3.90 -9.11
CA LEU A 70 -19.40 -2.63 -8.91
C LEU A 70 -20.82 -2.69 -9.50
N PRO A 71 -21.87 -2.37 -8.69
CA PRO A 71 -23.23 -2.41 -9.17
C PRO A 71 -23.43 -1.37 -10.29
N GLN A 72 -23.98 -1.82 -11.41
CA GLN A 72 -24.25 -0.97 -12.57
C GLN A 72 -25.60 -0.24 -12.48
N LYS A 73 -26.49 -0.70 -11.61
CA LYS A 73 -27.81 -0.08 -11.33
C LYS A 73 -27.72 0.77 -10.08
N LYS A 74 -28.69 1.70 -9.88
CA LYS A 74 -28.82 2.52 -8.68
C LYS A 74 -28.75 1.62 -7.44
N SER A 75 -27.67 1.71 -6.70
CA SER A 75 -27.43 0.95 -5.47
C SER A 75 -27.29 1.94 -4.31
N THR A 76 -27.71 1.51 -3.14
CA THR A 76 -27.50 2.27 -1.90
C THR A 76 -26.01 2.25 -1.56
N VAL A 77 -25.50 3.35 -0.98
CA VAL A 77 -24.09 3.45 -0.55
C VAL A 77 -23.68 2.27 0.33
N ALA A 78 -24.52 1.87 1.27
CA ALA A 78 -24.28 0.75 2.15
C ALA A 78 -24.19 -0.58 1.39
N GLY A 79 -25.11 -0.85 0.46
CA GLY A 79 -25.13 -2.08 -0.33
C GLY A 79 -23.90 -2.23 -1.24
N ALA A 80 -23.43 -1.13 -1.85
CA ALA A 80 -22.22 -1.14 -2.64
C ALA A 80 -20.97 -1.40 -1.77
N ASN A 81 -20.87 -0.75 -0.62
CA ASN A 81 -19.75 -0.94 0.31
C ASN A 81 -19.71 -2.39 0.84
N VAL A 82 -20.80 -2.94 1.31
CA VAL A 82 -20.87 -4.32 1.83
C VAL A 82 -20.43 -5.35 0.78
N ARG A 83 -20.65 -5.07 -0.50
CA ARG A 83 -20.26 -5.97 -1.58
C ARG A 83 -18.79 -5.83 -1.99
N VAL A 84 -18.28 -4.61 -2.02
CA VAL A 84 -16.94 -4.31 -2.57
C VAL A 84 -15.84 -4.39 -1.51
N LEU A 85 -16.10 -3.90 -0.29
CA LEU A 85 -15.08 -3.81 0.76
C LEU A 85 -14.51 -5.16 1.20
N PRO A 86 -15.30 -6.25 1.38
CA PRO A 86 -14.74 -7.55 1.77
C PRO A 86 -13.76 -8.11 0.73
N VAL A 87 -14.05 -7.90 -0.55
CA VAL A 87 -13.17 -8.35 -1.63
C VAL A 87 -11.89 -7.55 -1.67
N ILE A 88 -11.97 -6.24 -1.46
CA ILE A 88 -10.79 -5.39 -1.36
C ILE A 88 -9.95 -5.78 -0.14
N ALA A 89 -10.56 -6.03 1.01
CA ALA A 89 -9.87 -6.51 2.20
C ALA A 89 -9.17 -7.86 1.94
N PHE A 90 -9.85 -8.79 1.27
CA PHE A 90 -9.26 -10.07 0.89
C PHE A 90 -8.06 -9.90 -0.05
N ILE A 91 -8.16 -9.05 -1.06
CA ILE A 91 -7.04 -8.75 -1.98
C ILE A 91 -5.89 -8.10 -1.21
N SER A 92 -6.20 -7.18 -0.30
CA SER A 92 -5.19 -6.49 0.52
C SER A 92 -4.47 -7.41 1.51
N ALA A 93 -5.07 -8.55 1.88
CA ALA A 93 -4.40 -9.56 2.68
C ALA A 93 -3.18 -10.18 1.96
N PHE A 94 -3.18 -10.20 0.63
CA PHE A 94 -2.10 -10.79 -0.17
C PHE A 94 -1.25 -9.74 -0.92
N LEU A 95 -1.74 -8.52 -1.03
CA LEU A 95 -1.05 -7.40 -1.66
C LEU A 95 -0.83 -6.29 -0.64
N ASN A 96 0.29 -5.60 -0.74
CA ASN A 96 0.56 -4.45 0.12
C ASN A 96 -0.56 -3.38 -0.03
N ASN A 97 -0.92 -2.73 1.07
CA ASN A 97 -2.01 -1.75 1.15
C ASN A 97 -1.87 -0.63 0.12
N THR A 98 -0.66 -0.11 -0.08
CA THR A 98 -0.41 1.04 -0.96
C THR A 98 -0.79 0.77 -2.41
N PRO A 99 -0.31 -0.28 -3.10
CA PRO A 99 -0.77 -0.64 -4.44
C PRO A 99 -2.28 -0.82 -4.55
N VAL A 100 -2.89 -1.47 -3.55
CA VAL A 100 -4.35 -1.72 -3.53
C VAL A 100 -5.13 -0.40 -3.53
N VAL A 101 -4.78 0.55 -2.64
CA VAL A 101 -5.44 1.86 -2.59
C VAL A 101 -5.21 2.65 -3.89
N VAL A 102 -3.98 2.67 -4.40
CA VAL A 102 -3.64 3.41 -5.63
C VAL A 102 -4.44 2.92 -6.84
N ILE A 103 -4.71 1.61 -6.93
CA ILE A 103 -5.50 1.03 -8.03
C ILE A 103 -6.99 1.30 -7.83
N PHE A 104 -7.52 1.02 -6.64
CA PHE A 104 -8.96 1.01 -6.43
C PHE A 104 -9.56 2.39 -6.16
N ALA A 105 -8.81 3.33 -5.55
CA ALA A 105 -9.32 4.66 -5.28
C ALA A 105 -9.80 5.42 -6.53
N PRO A 106 -9.04 5.50 -7.64
CA PRO A 106 -9.51 6.17 -8.85
C PRO A 106 -10.71 5.46 -9.49
N ILE A 107 -10.75 4.12 -9.47
CA ILE A 107 -11.86 3.34 -10.03
C ILE A 107 -13.15 3.63 -9.29
N ILE A 108 -13.12 3.51 -7.96
CA ILE A 108 -14.27 3.76 -7.09
C ILE A 108 -14.70 5.23 -7.16
N LYS A 109 -13.75 6.16 -7.20
CA LYS A 109 -14.03 7.59 -7.36
C LYS A 109 -14.78 7.89 -8.66
N ASN A 110 -14.32 7.32 -9.78
CA ASN A 110 -14.94 7.52 -11.08
C ASN A 110 -16.33 6.85 -11.14
N TRP A 111 -16.47 5.66 -10.59
CA TRP A 111 -17.76 4.97 -10.50
C TRP A 111 -18.76 5.76 -9.63
N ALA A 112 -18.35 6.21 -8.42
CA ALA A 112 -19.21 6.99 -7.53
C ALA A 112 -19.69 8.28 -8.19
N ARG A 113 -18.81 8.98 -8.93
CA ARG A 113 -19.19 10.17 -9.71
C ARG A 113 -20.21 9.87 -10.79
N ARG A 114 -20.07 8.74 -11.53
CA ARG A 114 -21.06 8.31 -12.56
C ARG A 114 -22.43 8.02 -11.93
N MET A 115 -22.44 7.48 -10.72
CA MET A 115 -23.68 7.21 -9.97
C MET A 115 -24.23 8.44 -9.23
N LYS A 116 -23.58 9.61 -9.38
CA LYS A 116 -23.91 10.85 -8.64
C LYS A 116 -23.89 10.68 -7.12
N LEU A 117 -23.01 9.82 -6.61
CA LEU A 117 -22.80 9.56 -5.18
C LEU A 117 -21.52 10.27 -4.70
N PRO A 118 -21.47 10.71 -3.43
CA PRO A 118 -20.29 11.35 -2.88
C PRO A 118 -19.13 10.34 -2.72
N PRO A 119 -17.99 10.55 -3.41
CA PRO A 119 -16.86 9.59 -3.40
C PRO A 119 -16.27 9.34 -2.03
N ALA A 120 -16.30 10.34 -1.14
CA ALA A 120 -15.76 10.21 0.22
C ALA A 120 -16.39 9.06 1.02
N LYS A 121 -17.68 8.79 0.83
CA LYS A 121 -18.41 7.70 1.49
C LYS A 121 -17.94 6.30 1.07
N PHE A 122 -17.12 6.20 0.05
CA PHE A 122 -16.52 4.95 -0.44
C PHE A 122 -15.02 4.91 -0.18
N LEU A 123 -14.32 6.04 -0.34
CA LEU A 123 -12.86 6.10 -0.20
C LEU A 123 -12.39 5.93 1.25
N ILE A 124 -13.15 6.46 2.21
CA ILE A 124 -12.85 6.30 3.64
C ILE A 124 -12.96 4.81 4.05
N PRO A 125 -14.10 4.12 3.84
CA PRO A 125 -14.20 2.69 4.12
C PRO A 125 -13.20 1.83 3.33
N LEU A 126 -12.87 2.21 2.08
CA LEU A 126 -11.84 1.55 1.29
C LEU A 126 -10.49 1.53 2.02
N SER A 127 -10.06 2.69 2.55
CA SER A 127 -8.81 2.78 3.29
C SER A 127 -8.79 1.88 4.52
N TYR A 128 -9.88 1.86 5.29
CA TYR A 128 -10.00 0.97 6.44
C TYR A 128 -10.01 -0.51 6.04
N ALA A 129 -10.73 -0.87 4.98
CA ALA A 129 -10.80 -2.25 4.51
C ALA A 129 -9.42 -2.76 4.03
N THR A 130 -8.63 -1.91 3.38
CA THR A 130 -7.26 -2.28 2.97
C THR A 130 -6.34 -2.47 4.16
N ILE A 131 -6.41 -1.59 5.16
CA ILE A 131 -5.60 -1.71 6.38
C ILE A 131 -5.97 -2.98 7.15
N LEU A 132 -7.27 -3.21 7.39
CA LEU A 132 -7.74 -4.41 8.10
C LEU A 132 -7.38 -5.70 7.35
N GLY A 133 -7.53 -5.71 6.01
CA GLY A 133 -7.10 -6.84 5.18
C GLY A 133 -5.59 -7.09 5.28
N GLY A 134 -4.79 -6.02 5.24
CA GLY A 134 -3.33 -6.10 5.35
C GLY A 134 -2.81 -6.62 6.69
N ILE A 135 -3.54 -6.39 7.78
CA ILE A 135 -3.17 -6.89 9.12
C ILE A 135 -3.43 -8.41 9.23
N CYS A 136 -4.35 -8.97 8.43
CA CYS A 136 -4.73 -10.39 8.53
C CYS A 136 -3.61 -11.36 8.13
N THR A 137 -2.61 -10.92 7.38
CA THR A 137 -1.50 -11.79 6.92
C THR A 137 -0.16 -11.09 7.07
N LEU A 138 0.91 -11.89 7.18
CA LEU A 138 2.30 -11.38 7.24
C LEU A 138 2.68 -10.63 5.94
N ILE A 139 2.10 -10.99 4.81
CA ILE A 139 2.43 -10.45 3.50
C ILE A 139 1.69 -9.13 3.21
N GLY A 140 0.49 -8.94 3.76
CA GLY A 140 -0.39 -7.81 3.46
C GLY A 140 0.15 -6.45 3.91
N THR A 141 1.06 -6.44 4.89
CA THR A 141 1.69 -5.21 5.39
C THR A 141 3.19 -5.43 5.59
N SER A 142 4.01 -4.55 4.99
CA SER A 142 5.47 -4.60 5.13
C SER A 142 5.93 -4.51 6.59
N THR A 143 5.15 -3.85 7.44
CA THR A 143 5.42 -3.75 8.88
C THR A 143 5.43 -5.11 9.55
N ASN A 144 4.49 -6.00 9.20
CA ASN A 144 4.43 -7.34 9.78
C ASN A 144 5.68 -8.16 9.44
N LEU A 145 6.21 -8.00 8.22
CA LEU A 145 7.42 -8.69 7.76
C LEU A 145 8.72 -8.18 8.37
N VAL A 146 8.73 -6.96 8.88
CA VAL A 146 9.93 -6.34 9.47
C VAL A 146 9.99 -6.58 10.98
N VAL A 147 8.81 -6.75 11.62
CA VAL A 147 8.71 -6.92 13.09
C VAL A 147 8.82 -8.39 13.51
N ASP A 148 8.52 -9.34 12.60
CA ASP A 148 8.61 -10.80 12.83
C ASP A 148 10.04 -11.29 12.56
#